data_da88b3fdc12e38179d2458cee340a06a
#
_entry.id   da88b3fdc12e38179d2458cee340a06a
#
_cell.length_a   1.000
_cell.length_b   1.000
_cell.length_c   1.000
_cell.angle_alpha   90.00
_cell.angle_beta   90.00
_cell.angle_gamma   90.00
#
_symmetry.space_group_name_H-M   'P 1'
#
loop_
_entity.id
_entity.type
_entity.pdbx_description
1 polymer ?
#
loop_
_entity_poly.entity_id
_entity_poly.type
_entity_poly.pdbx_seq_one_letter_code
_entity_poly.pdbx_strand_id
1 'polypeptide(L)'
;MTYHEATAYLESLIDYERTPAGAAAARLWNLDRMRAMLRAVGDPHLGLRCLHIAGTKGKGSTAAIAASILGAAGHHIGLYTSPHLVSFRERIRTNSKMIPEAEVVRLVGEVRPLIESLRDASTGPPSFFEAYTLMGLLYFAHQDVEIAVIETGLGGRLDATNAVQPLACGITRIGLDHMLELGETITQIAWEKAGIIKPGVSVVSAPQLPEVAEVLEAACLERGAQLLTVGAHGPHVIGSRVEKADRQVFTIEGLDRVYRDLTCPLLGEHQTENAAVAIGLVELASRQGIEVGEDAVRRGVESVRWAGRFQIVSRRPTIVLDGAHDDVGARALTRTVQTIFPRRRVLLVLGVGKDKDADAIVRELCPLADRVIATASSSPRALEAGELQRVAFGQCRHTSAYSPVSLAIREALNDAKRDDVVLITGSLYVVGEAMRALGVELG
;
A
#
# COMPACT_ATOMS: atom_id res chain seq x y z
N MET A 1 -2.13 -5.20 -30.79
CA MET A 1 -2.13 -5.89 -29.48
C MET A 1 -3.37 -5.49 -28.73
N THR A 2 -4.11 -6.45 -28.20
CA THR A 2 -5.26 -6.23 -27.29
C THR A 2 -4.80 -5.99 -25.86
N TYR A 3 -5.67 -5.48 -24.99
CA TYR A 3 -5.38 -5.31 -23.56
C TYR A 3 -5.03 -6.65 -22.89
N HIS A 4 -5.74 -7.73 -23.25
CA HIS A 4 -5.46 -9.07 -22.76
C HIS A 4 -4.05 -9.56 -23.17
N GLU A 5 -3.65 -9.34 -24.42
CA GLU A 5 -2.29 -9.70 -24.87
C GLU A 5 -1.22 -8.86 -24.17
N ALA A 6 -1.50 -7.56 -23.90
CA ALA A 6 -0.58 -6.69 -23.19
C ALA A 6 -0.39 -7.14 -21.74
N THR A 7 -1.47 -7.46 -21.03
CA THR A 7 -1.41 -7.96 -19.66
C THR A 7 -0.76 -9.34 -19.58
N ALA A 8 -1.07 -10.24 -20.50
CA ALA A 8 -0.43 -11.56 -20.58
C ALA A 8 1.09 -11.44 -20.82
N TYR A 9 1.53 -10.49 -21.64
CA TYR A 9 2.95 -10.21 -21.81
C TYR A 9 3.60 -9.77 -20.50
N LEU A 10 3.00 -8.81 -19.79
CA LEU A 10 3.53 -8.35 -18.50
C LEU A 10 3.58 -9.48 -17.47
N GLU A 11 2.54 -10.33 -17.40
CA GLU A 11 2.48 -11.49 -16.51
C GLU A 11 3.51 -12.57 -16.85
N SER A 12 4.02 -12.59 -18.09
CA SER A 12 5.08 -13.51 -18.50
C SER A 12 6.47 -13.11 -18.00
N LEU A 13 6.63 -11.89 -17.52
CA LEU A 13 7.87 -11.41 -16.91
C LEU A 13 8.03 -11.99 -15.50
N ILE A 14 9.26 -12.00 -14.99
CA ILE A 14 9.55 -12.47 -13.63
C ILE A 14 8.82 -11.56 -12.63
N ASP A 15 7.89 -12.14 -11.88
CA ASP A 15 7.12 -11.43 -10.86
C ASP A 15 7.46 -11.93 -9.45
N TYR A 16 8.28 -11.15 -8.76
CA TYR A 16 8.69 -11.44 -7.38
C TYR A 16 7.58 -11.19 -6.35
N GLU A 17 6.50 -10.52 -6.70
CA GLU A 17 5.33 -10.40 -5.83
C GLU A 17 4.54 -11.71 -5.78
N ARG A 18 4.51 -12.48 -6.89
CA ARG A 18 3.84 -13.79 -6.99
C ARG A 18 4.75 -14.95 -6.60
N THR A 19 6.05 -14.84 -6.94
CA THR A 19 7.03 -15.88 -6.64
C THR A 19 8.18 -15.24 -5.86
N PRO A 20 8.29 -15.49 -4.54
CA PRO A 20 9.36 -14.93 -3.73
C PRO A 20 10.74 -15.23 -4.34
N ALA A 21 11.56 -14.19 -4.43
CA ALA A 21 12.87 -14.28 -5.07
C ALA A 21 13.84 -15.22 -4.33
N GLY A 22 13.69 -15.34 -3.02
CA GLY A 22 14.72 -15.91 -2.16
C GLY A 22 16.02 -15.10 -2.18
N ALA A 23 16.91 -15.36 -1.25
CA ALA A 23 18.18 -14.61 -1.10
C ALA A 23 19.08 -14.62 -2.35
N ALA A 24 19.04 -15.69 -3.16
CA ALA A 24 19.84 -15.79 -4.36
C ALA A 24 19.39 -14.83 -5.48
N ALA A 25 18.07 -14.68 -5.67
CA ALA A 25 17.54 -13.79 -6.68
C ALA A 25 17.52 -12.32 -6.22
N ALA A 26 17.42 -12.06 -4.91
CA ALA A 26 17.56 -10.72 -4.36
C ALA A 26 18.96 -10.11 -4.66
N ARG A 27 19.99 -10.94 -4.79
CA ARG A 27 21.35 -10.50 -5.21
C ARG A 27 21.41 -9.98 -6.64
N LEU A 28 20.40 -10.28 -7.47
CA LEU A 28 20.29 -9.79 -8.86
C LEU A 28 19.59 -8.43 -8.96
N TRP A 29 19.05 -7.93 -7.85
CA TRP A 29 18.41 -6.61 -7.83
C TRP A 29 19.49 -5.54 -7.93
N ASN A 30 19.32 -4.69 -8.92
CA ASN A 30 20.17 -3.52 -9.09
C ASN A 30 19.39 -2.42 -9.82
N LEU A 31 19.71 -1.18 -9.49
CA LEU A 31 19.11 -0.02 -10.15
C LEU A 31 19.70 0.27 -11.53
N ASP A 32 20.82 -0.35 -11.89
CA ASP A 32 21.52 -0.02 -13.15
C ASP A 32 20.70 -0.48 -14.36
N ARG A 33 20.00 -1.62 -14.24
CA ARG A 33 19.07 -2.08 -15.27
C ARG A 33 17.90 -1.09 -15.43
N MET A 34 17.28 -0.66 -14.33
CA MET A 34 16.21 0.34 -14.37
C MET A 34 16.69 1.67 -14.97
N ARG A 35 17.88 2.15 -14.57
CA ARG A 35 18.50 3.35 -15.13
C ARG A 35 18.83 3.20 -16.62
N ALA A 36 19.27 2.02 -17.05
CA ALA A 36 19.49 1.75 -18.46
C ALA A 36 18.20 1.82 -19.28
N MET A 37 17.12 1.24 -18.77
CA MET A 37 15.80 1.31 -19.40
C MET A 37 15.28 2.75 -19.47
N LEU A 38 15.41 3.53 -18.39
CA LEU A 38 15.02 4.94 -18.37
C LEU A 38 15.79 5.76 -19.41
N ARG A 39 17.12 5.61 -19.49
CA ARG A 39 17.93 6.27 -20.52
C ARG A 39 17.50 5.92 -21.93
N ALA A 40 17.18 4.67 -22.19
CA ALA A 40 16.74 4.22 -23.51
C ALA A 40 15.42 4.87 -23.98
N VAL A 41 14.60 5.34 -23.05
CA VAL A 41 13.33 6.03 -23.34
C VAL A 41 13.40 7.55 -23.07
N GLY A 42 14.60 8.12 -22.95
CA GLY A 42 14.82 9.56 -22.83
C GLY A 42 14.69 10.14 -21.43
N ASP A 43 14.90 9.32 -20.38
CA ASP A 43 14.94 9.73 -18.96
C ASP A 43 13.69 10.52 -18.48
N PRO A 44 12.48 10.01 -18.71
CA PRO A 44 11.22 10.74 -18.42
C PRO A 44 11.06 11.14 -16.95
N HIS A 45 11.79 10.49 -16.06
CA HIS A 45 11.75 10.71 -14.61
C HIS A 45 12.53 11.95 -14.15
N LEU A 46 13.49 12.48 -14.95
CA LEU A 46 14.35 13.58 -14.51
C LEU A 46 13.60 14.92 -14.35
N GLY A 47 12.54 15.12 -15.12
CA GLY A 47 11.67 16.32 -15.00
C GLY A 47 10.51 16.16 -14.02
N LEU A 48 10.28 14.95 -13.48
CA LEU A 48 9.12 14.65 -12.67
C LEU A 48 9.33 15.05 -11.22
N ARG A 49 8.62 16.06 -10.74
CA ARG A 49 8.54 16.36 -9.30
C ARG A 49 7.77 15.24 -8.60
N CYS A 50 8.27 14.74 -7.48
CA CYS A 50 7.59 13.64 -6.80
C CYS A 50 7.82 13.61 -5.28
N LEU A 51 6.92 12.93 -4.58
CA LEU A 51 7.05 12.44 -3.22
C LEU A 51 7.33 10.94 -3.28
N HIS A 52 8.33 10.44 -2.56
CA HIS A 52 8.71 9.03 -2.58
C HIS A 52 8.50 8.39 -1.21
N ILE A 53 7.78 7.29 -1.14
CA ILE A 53 7.31 6.71 0.12
C ILE A 53 7.76 5.26 0.25
N ALA A 54 8.53 4.96 1.31
CA ALA A 54 8.89 3.61 1.73
C ALA A 54 8.33 3.28 3.12
N GLY A 55 8.43 2.03 3.52
CA GLY A 55 7.98 1.53 4.82
C GLY A 55 7.49 0.09 4.71
N THR A 56 7.08 -0.51 5.82
CA THR A 56 6.46 -1.83 5.82
C THR A 56 4.94 -1.69 5.73
N LYS A 57 4.33 -0.93 6.60
CA LYS A 57 2.87 -0.73 6.67
C LYS A 57 2.50 0.74 6.47
N GLY A 58 1.40 0.99 5.76
CA GLY A 58 0.85 2.34 5.59
C GLY A 58 1.29 3.08 4.32
N LYS A 59 2.25 2.57 3.54
CA LYS A 59 2.74 3.23 2.30
C LYS A 59 1.61 3.69 1.38
N GLY A 60 0.79 2.74 0.90
CA GLY A 60 -0.31 3.05 -0.02
C GLY A 60 -1.36 3.99 0.55
N SER A 61 -1.70 3.88 1.86
CA SER A 61 -2.61 4.83 2.52
C SER A 61 -2.02 6.23 2.57
N THR A 62 -0.74 6.36 2.97
CA THR A 62 -0.02 7.64 2.98
C THR A 62 0.05 8.24 1.58
N ALA A 63 0.38 7.43 0.57
CA ALA A 63 0.43 7.86 -0.83
C ALA A 63 -0.94 8.34 -1.32
N ALA A 64 -2.02 7.60 -1.01
CA ALA A 64 -3.37 7.99 -1.39
C ALA A 64 -3.82 9.29 -0.72
N ILE A 65 -3.50 9.49 0.57
CA ILE A 65 -3.83 10.73 1.28
C ILE A 65 -3.06 11.91 0.67
N ALA A 66 -1.74 11.78 0.45
CA ALA A 66 -0.92 12.83 -0.15
C ALA A 66 -1.42 13.19 -1.57
N ALA A 67 -1.70 12.19 -2.40
CA ALA A 67 -2.25 12.39 -3.74
C ALA A 67 -3.63 13.06 -3.71
N SER A 68 -4.50 12.68 -2.76
CA SER A 68 -5.82 13.29 -2.59
C SER A 68 -5.71 14.77 -2.21
N ILE A 69 -4.78 15.13 -1.32
CA ILE A 69 -4.52 16.52 -0.92
C ILE A 69 -4.01 17.34 -2.11
N LEU A 70 -3.02 16.83 -2.83
CA LEU A 70 -2.46 17.50 -4.00
C LEU A 70 -3.50 17.70 -5.10
N GLY A 71 -4.35 16.68 -5.36
CA GLY A 71 -5.46 16.79 -6.30
C GLY A 71 -6.52 17.80 -5.85
N ALA A 72 -6.84 17.88 -4.54
CA ALA A 72 -7.76 18.87 -3.98
C ALA A 72 -7.19 20.31 -4.06
N ALA A 73 -5.87 20.46 -4.16
CA ALA A 73 -5.21 21.73 -4.41
C ALA A 73 -5.27 22.16 -5.90
N GLY A 74 -5.71 21.27 -6.79
CA GLY A 74 -5.86 21.53 -8.22
C GLY A 74 -4.69 21.09 -9.09
N HIS A 75 -3.67 20.44 -8.50
CA HIS A 75 -2.54 19.93 -9.28
C HIS A 75 -2.92 18.73 -10.15
N HIS A 76 -2.27 18.61 -11.31
CA HIS A 76 -2.31 17.38 -12.12
C HIS A 76 -1.38 16.36 -11.50
N ILE A 77 -1.96 15.37 -10.80
CA ILE A 77 -1.22 14.42 -9.98
C ILE A 77 -1.07 13.06 -10.65
N GLY A 78 0.10 12.44 -10.42
CA GLY A 78 0.34 11.02 -10.63
C GLY A 78 0.35 10.26 -9.30
N LEU A 79 -0.16 9.05 -9.30
CA LEU A 79 -0.06 8.14 -8.16
C LEU A 79 0.41 6.77 -8.64
N TYR A 80 1.57 6.32 -8.14
CA TYR A 80 2.12 4.99 -8.37
C TYR A 80 2.12 4.19 -7.09
N THR A 81 1.44 3.03 -7.09
CA THR A 81 1.27 2.18 -5.90
C THR A 81 1.34 0.70 -6.23
N SER A 82 1.62 -0.14 -5.22
CA SER A 82 1.63 -1.61 -5.33
C SER A 82 1.33 -2.31 -4.00
N PRO A 83 0.83 -3.56 -4.04
CA PRO A 83 0.25 -4.21 -5.21
C PRO A 83 -1.15 -3.69 -5.54
N HIS A 84 -1.74 -4.16 -6.65
CA HIS A 84 -3.16 -3.93 -6.97
C HIS A 84 -4.08 -4.95 -6.28
N LEU A 85 -5.38 -4.65 -6.19
CA LEU A 85 -6.40 -5.56 -5.65
C LEU A 85 -7.07 -6.40 -6.76
N VAL A 86 -7.52 -5.74 -7.83
CA VAL A 86 -8.35 -6.35 -8.88
C VAL A 86 -7.71 -6.20 -10.26
N SER A 87 -7.14 -5.03 -10.56
CA SER A 87 -6.62 -4.68 -11.89
C SER A 87 -5.23 -4.07 -11.81
N PHE A 88 -4.32 -4.47 -12.70
CA PHE A 88 -3.01 -3.84 -12.87
C PHE A 88 -3.08 -2.32 -13.01
N ARG A 89 -4.17 -1.81 -13.59
CA ARG A 89 -4.40 -0.37 -13.81
C ARG A 89 -4.44 0.45 -12.54
N GLU A 90 -4.77 -0.17 -11.39
CA GLU A 90 -4.77 0.49 -10.09
C GLU A 90 -3.42 1.06 -9.69
N ARG A 91 -2.31 0.46 -10.19
CA ARG A 91 -0.94 0.85 -9.84
C ARG A 91 -0.52 2.18 -10.43
N ILE A 92 -1.16 2.63 -11.51
CA ILE A 92 -0.85 3.88 -12.21
C ILE A 92 -2.14 4.68 -12.34
N ARG A 93 -2.19 5.81 -11.66
CA ARG A 93 -3.36 6.71 -11.67
C ARG A 93 -2.93 8.13 -11.98
N THR A 94 -3.78 8.87 -12.67
CA THR A 94 -3.70 10.32 -12.82
C THR A 94 -5.02 10.94 -12.38
N ASN A 95 -4.98 11.97 -11.53
CA ASN A 95 -6.18 12.61 -10.97
C ASN A 95 -7.22 11.60 -10.44
N SER A 96 -6.77 10.63 -9.66
CA SER A 96 -7.56 9.52 -9.08
C SER A 96 -8.11 8.50 -10.10
N LYS A 97 -7.93 8.70 -11.41
CA LYS A 97 -8.37 7.76 -12.45
C LYS A 97 -7.27 6.76 -12.77
N MET A 98 -7.62 5.49 -12.84
CA MET A 98 -6.70 4.44 -13.31
C MET A 98 -6.30 4.69 -14.77
N ILE A 99 -5.06 4.34 -15.11
CA ILE A 99 -4.59 4.36 -16.51
C ILE A 99 -5.59 3.64 -17.43
N PRO A 100 -5.98 4.24 -18.58
CA PRO A 100 -6.86 3.59 -19.55
C PRO A 100 -6.24 2.32 -20.13
N GLU A 101 -7.06 1.34 -20.49
CA GLU A 101 -6.59 0.09 -21.13
C GLU A 101 -5.82 0.36 -22.42
N ALA A 102 -6.29 1.31 -23.22
CA ALA A 102 -5.62 1.72 -24.45
C ALA A 102 -4.19 2.24 -24.18
N GLU A 103 -3.99 2.99 -23.09
CA GLU A 103 -2.66 3.49 -22.71
C GLU A 103 -1.76 2.35 -22.20
N VAL A 104 -2.29 1.37 -21.46
CA VAL A 104 -1.51 0.16 -21.12
C VAL A 104 -1.04 -0.55 -22.38
N VAL A 105 -1.92 -0.75 -23.36
CA VAL A 105 -1.58 -1.37 -24.66
C VAL A 105 -0.49 -0.58 -25.39
N ARG A 106 -0.63 0.74 -25.46
CA ARG A 106 0.33 1.63 -26.10
C ARG A 106 1.71 1.55 -25.42
N LEU A 107 1.74 1.68 -24.11
CA LEU A 107 2.98 1.63 -23.33
C LEU A 107 3.68 0.27 -23.39
N VAL A 108 2.93 -0.83 -23.32
CA VAL A 108 3.51 -2.17 -23.52
C VAL A 108 4.11 -2.29 -24.91
N GLY A 109 3.45 -1.77 -25.95
CA GLY A 109 4.00 -1.71 -27.32
C GLY A 109 5.30 -0.93 -27.40
N GLU A 110 5.41 0.16 -26.65
CA GLU A 110 6.58 1.03 -26.59
C GLU A 110 7.76 0.40 -25.83
N VAL A 111 7.50 -0.21 -24.65
CA VAL A 111 8.57 -0.73 -23.79
C VAL A 111 8.99 -2.16 -24.12
N ARG A 112 8.12 -2.96 -24.73
CA ARG A 112 8.39 -4.36 -25.04
C ARG A 112 9.66 -4.60 -25.85
N PRO A 113 9.94 -3.86 -26.95
CA PRO A 113 11.18 -4.07 -27.71
C PRO A 113 12.44 -3.86 -26.85
N LEU A 114 12.41 -2.88 -25.95
CA LEU A 114 13.50 -2.61 -25.02
C LEU A 114 13.65 -3.76 -24.01
N ILE A 115 12.56 -4.21 -23.39
CA ILE A 115 12.55 -5.31 -22.42
C ILE A 115 13.11 -6.59 -23.06
N GLU A 116 12.67 -6.91 -24.30
CA GLU A 116 13.16 -8.08 -25.04
C GLU A 116 14.66 -7.98 -25.35
N SER A 117 15.17 -6.79 -25.69
CA SER A 117 16.60 -6.57 -25.96
C SER A 117 17.50 -6.76 -24.74
N LEU A 118 16.93 -6.67 -23.54
CA LEU A 118 17.65 -6.80 -22.26
C LEU A 118 17.50 -8.20 -21.63
N ARG A 119 16.81 -9.15 -22.27
CA ARG A 119 16.58 -10.50 -21.70
C ARG A 119 17.89 -11.23 -21.37
N ASP A 120 18.86 -11.13 -22.23
CA ASP A 120 20.15 -11.81 -22.12
C ASP A 120 21.27 -10.87 -21.62
N ALA A 121 20.91 -9.71 -21.09
CA ALA A 121 21.90 -8.78 -20.55
C ALA A 121 22.60 -9.36 -19.31
N SER A 122 23.85 -9.00 -19.10
CA SER A 122 24.63 -9.40 -17.92
C SER A 122 24.02 -8.97 -16.60
N THR A 123 23.11 -8.00 -16.62
CA THR A 123 22.33 -7.52 -15.48
C THR A 123 21.10 -8.39 -15.17
N GLY A 124 20.84 -9.43 -15.98
CA GLY A 124 19.65 -10.27 -15.93
C GLY A 124 18.43 -9.64 -16.62
N PRO A 125 17.37 -10.43 -16.86
CA PRO A 125 16.15 -9.96 -17.53
C PRO A 125 15.37 -8.95 -16.67
N PRO A 126 14.70 -7.96 -17.28
CA PRO A 126 13.81 -7.06 -16.58
C PRO A 126 12.65 -7.81 -15.91
N SER A 127 12.33 -7.44 -14.67
CA SER A 127 11.19 -7.97 -13.92
C SER A 127 9.88 -7.26 -14.31
N PHE A 128 8.76 -7.88 -13.94
CA PHE A 128 7.43 -7.27 -14.03
C PHE A 128 7.40 -5.89 -13.36
N PHE A 129 7.94 -5.79 -12.15
CA PHE A 129 7.90 -4.54 -11.39
C PHE A 129 8.73 -3.43 -12.05
N GLU A 130 9.91 -3.74 -12.60
CA GLU A 130 10.73 -2.77 -13.34
C GLU A 130 10.04 -2.30 -14.62
N ALA A 131 9.46 -3.23 -15.40
CA ALA A 131 8.70 -2.89 -16.60
C ALA A 131 7.50 -2.00 -16.26
N TYR A 132 6.78 -2.31 -15.20
CA TYR A 132 5.60 -1.56 -14.78
C TYR A 132 5.97 -0.18 -14.21
N THR A 133 7.07 -0.07 -13.48
CA THR A 133 7.62 1.21 -13.00
C THR A 133 8.03 2.10 -14.17
N LEU A 134 8.71 1.54 -15.18
CA LEU A 134 9.06 2.26 -16.41
C LEU A 134 7.80 2.82 -17.10
N MET A 135 6.77 1.97 -17.26
CA MET A 135 5.50 2.39 -17.85
C MET A 135 4.82 3.50 -17.04
N GLY A 136 4.87 3.43 -15.71
CA GLY A 136 4.31 4.46 -14.83
C GLY A 136 4.98 5.83 -15.02
N LEU A 137 6.31 5.84 -15.03
CA LEU A 137 7.09 7.06 -15.21
C LEU A 137 6.91 7.65 -16.62
N LEU A 138 6.88 6.80 -17.67
CA LEU A 138 6.54 7.21 -19.03
C LEU A 138 5.13 7.81 -19.12
N TYR A 139 4.14 7.15 -18.50
CA TYR A 139 2.76 7.62 -18.51
C TYR A 139 2.64 8.99 -17.84
N PHE A 140 3.30 9.19 -16.70
CA PHE A 140 3.28 10.49 -16.02
C PHE A 140 3.91 11.59 -16.86
N ALA A 141 5.02 11.32 -17.53
CA ALA A 141 5.64 12.26 -18.45
C ALA A 141 4.73 12.58 -19.65
N HIS A 142 4.11 11.58 -20.28
CA HIS A 142 3.20 11.77 -21.42
C HIS A 142 1.90 12.50 -21.05
N GLN A 143 1.53 12.49 -19.78
CA GLN A 143 0.35 13.18 -19.26
C GLN A 143 0.69 14.55 -18.66
N ASP A 144 1.93 15.03 -18.77
CA ASP A 144 2.38 16.29 -18.18
C ASP A 144 2.00 16.41 -16.68
N VAL A 145 2.22 15.32 -15.91
CA VAL A 145 1.95 15.29 -14.49
C VAL A 145 2.83 16.32 -13.78
N GLU A 146 2.22 17.23 -13.00
CA GLU A 146 2.93 18.28 -12.27
C GLU A 146 3.69 17.73 -11.05
N ILE A 147 3.08 16.79 -10.34
CA ILE A 147 3.67 16.11 -9.19
C ILE A 147 3.16 14.67 -9.08
N ALA A 148 4.06 13.73 -8.83
CA ALA A 148 3.71 12.34 -8.58
C ALA A 148 3.92 11.94 -7.11
N VAL A 149 3.07 11.05 -6.61
CA VAL A 149 3.29 10.33 -5.35
C VAL A 149 3.64 8.89 -5.68
N ILE A 150 4.83 8.46 -5.28
CA ILE A 150 5.41 7.18 -5.70
C ILE A 150 5.65 6.31 -4.48
N GLU A 151 4.99 5.17 -4.41
CA GLU A 151 5.19 4.12 -3.41
C GLU A 151 6.26 3.15 -3.88
N THR A 152 7.22 2.78 -2.99
CA THR A 152 8.16 1.67 -3.26
C THR A 152 7.42 0.33 -3.28
N GLY A 153 7.84 -0.57 -4.16
CA GLY A 153 7.33 -1.94 -4.17
C GLY A 153 7.90 -2.75 -3.00
N LEU A 154 9.22 -2.90 -2.97
CA LEU A 154 9.90 -3.71 -1.98
C LEU A 154 11.23 -3.08 -1.53
N GLY A 155 11.40 -2.98 -0.20
CA GLY A 155 12.59 -2.35 0.36
C GLY A 155 12.61 -0.84 0.11
N GLY A 156 13.57 -0.38 -0.64
CA GLY A 156 13.76 1.02 -1.01
C GLY A 156 15.06 1.21 -1.81
N ARG A 157 16.20 0.83 -1.26
CA ARG A 157 17.55 1.09 -1.84
C ARG A 157 17.72 0.59 -3.29
N LEU A 158 17.25 -0.61 -3.57
CA LEU A 158 17.33 -1.26 -4.88
C LEU A 158 15.96 -1.35 -5.58
N ASP A 159 14.93 -0.72 -5.02
CA ASP A 159 13.61 -0.69 -5.63
C ASP A 159 13.65 0.10 -6.95
N ALA A 160 12.93 -0.38 -7.97
CA ALA A 160 12.93 0.27 -9.29
C ALA A 160 12.49 1.74 -9.22
N THR A 161 11.59 2.08 -8.28
CA THR A 161 11.13 3.46 -8.08
C THR A 161 12.23 4.37 -7.53
N ASN A 162 13.31 3.81 -6.96
CA ASN A 162 14.40 4.61 -6.38
C ASN A 162 15.32 5.28 -7.44
N ALA A 163 14.97 5.16 -8.72
CA ALA A 163 15.58 5.93 -9.78
C ALA A 163 15.18 7.43 -9.76
N VAL A 164 14.07 7.79 -9.11
CA VAL A 164 13.58 9.17 -9.04
C VAL A 164 14.36 10.04 -8.06
N GLN A 165 14.25 11.38 -8.26
CA GLN A 165 14.76 12.41 -7.34
C GLN A 165 13.56 13.15 -6.71
N PRO A 166 13.15 12.79 -5.48
CA PRO A 166 11.95 13.35 -4.87
C PRO A 166 12.19 14.71 -4.22
N LEU A 167 11.10 15.48 -4.08
CA LEU A 167 11.07 16.71 -3.27
C LEU A 167 11.15 16.40 -1.76
N ALA A 168 10.49 15.31 -1.34
CA ALA A 168 10.53 14.81 0.03
C ALA A 168 10.35 13.29 0.05
N CYS A 169 10.93 12.63 1.07
CA CYS A 169 10.79 11.21 1.32
C CYS A 169 9.87 10.95 2.51
N GLY A 170 8.98 9.95 2.38
CA GLY A 170 8.14 9.44 3.46
C GLY A 170 8.60 8.07 3.93
N ILE A 171 8.76 7.89 5.24
CA ILE A 171 9.02 6.57 5.83
C ILE A 171 7.85 6.22 6.74
N THR A 172 6.98 5.32 6.31
CA THR A 172 5.89 4.80 7.14
C THR A 172 6.41 3.77 8.14
N ARG A 173 5.57 3.21 9.02
CA ARG A 173 6.03 2.23 10.01
C ARG A 173 6.82 1.10 9.39
N ILE A 174 7.99 0.83 9.97
CA ILE A 174 8.85 -0.29 9.62
C ILE A 174 8.61 -1.42 10.63
N GLY A 175 8.51 -2.64 10.11
CA GLY A 175 8.37 -3.88 10.86
C GLY A 175 9.02 -5.04 10.12
N LEU A 176 9.05 -6.21 10.73
CA LEU A 176 9.53 -7.42 10.08
C LEU A 176 8.58 -7.82 8.96
N ASP A 177 9.06 -7.85 7.74
CA ASP A 177 8.37 -8.32 6.55
C ASP A 177 9.41 -8.58 5.46
N HIS A 178 9.16 -9.53 4.56
CA HIS A 178 10.07 -9.86 3.47
C HIS A 178 11.51 -10.16 3.93
N MET A 179 11.64 -10.92 5.02
CA MET A 179 12.93 -11.18 5.66
C MET A 179 13.91 -11.94 4.76
N LEU A 180 13.40 -12.77 3.84
CA LEU A 180 14.23 -13.49 2.87
C LEU A 180 14.94 -12.56 1.88
N GLU A 181 14.33 -11.42 1.58
CA GLU A 181 14.81 -10.46 0.60
C GLU A 181 15.52 -9.26 1.22
N LEU A 182 15.03 -8.76 2.36
CA LEU A 182 15.48 -7.49 2.96
C LEU A 182 16.41 -7.68 4.16
N GLY A 183 16.54 -8.92 4.67
CA GLY A 183 17.35 -9.23 5.83
C GLY A 183 16.56 -9.73 7.02
N GLU A 184 17.26 -10.39 7.93
CA GLU A 184 16.69 -11.12 9.06
C GLU A 184 16.39 -10.24 10.28
N THR A 185 16.89 -9.00 10.29
CA THR A 185 16.72 -8.07 11.40
C THR A 185 15.97 -6.81 10.96
N ILE A 186 15.27 -6.18 11.92
CA ILE A 186 14.54 -4.94 11.66
C ILE A 186 15.46 -3.79 11.22
N THR A 187 16.70 -3.77 11.71
CA THR A 187 17.72 -2.79 11.34
C THR A 187 18.19 -2.97 9.89
N GLN A 188 18.33 -4.21 9.40
CA GLN A 188 18.62 -4.48 7.99
C GLN A 188 17.46 -4.02 7.10
N ILE A 189 16.22 -4.33 7.47
CA ILE A 189 15.03 -3.88 6.76
C ILE A 189 14.93 -2.34 6.76
N ALA A 190 15.23 -1.70 7.89
CA ALA A 190 15.26 -0.25 8.01
C ALA A 190 16.32 0.38 7.08
N TRP A 191 17.51 -0.21 7.01
CA TRP A 191 18.58 0.24 6.12
C TRP A 191 18.20 0.17 4.64
N GLU A 192 17.56 -0.93 4.20
CA GLU A 192 17.05 -1.06 2.85
C GLU A 192 16.01 0.03 2.53
N LYS A 193 15.12 0.33 3.47
CA LYS A 193 14.08 1.35 3.29
C LYS A 193 14.65 2.77 3.33
N ALA A 194 15.62 3.04 4.20
CA ALA A 194 16.36 4.30 4.26
C ALA A 194 17.10 4.62 2.94
N GLY A 195 17.30 3.62 2.09
CA GLY A 195 17.92 3.78 0.77
C GLY A 195 17.19 4.73 -0.18
N ILE A 196 15.92 5.09 0.07
CA ILE A 196 15.20 6.11 -0.73
C ILE A 196 15.62 7.55 -0.39
N ILE A 197 16.25 7.77 0.76
CA ILE A 197 16.67 9.11 1.21
C ILE A 197 17.76 9.62 0.26
N LYS A 198 17.58 10.80 -0.29
CA LYS A 198 18.54 11.41 -1.22
C LYS A 198 19.33 12.53 -0.52
N PRO A 199 20.53 12.88 -1.01
CA PRO A 199 21.30 13.98 -0.43
C PRO A 199 20.49 15.29 -0.35
N GLY A 200 20.42 15.87 0.85
CA GLY A 200 19.71 17.12 1.11
C GLY A 200 18.19 17.06 1.09
N VAL A 201 17.58 15.91 0.84
CA VAL A 201 16.12 15.77 0.75
C VAL A 201 15.52 15.46 2.13
N SER A 202 14.61 16.30 2.60
CA SER A 202 13.94 16.11 3.89
C SER A 202 13.08 14.86 3.93
N VAL A 203 13.02 14.24 5.11
CA VAL A 203 12.30 12.98 5.38
C VAL A 203 11.24 13.20 6.45
N VAL A 204 10.01 12.75 6.18
CA VAL A 204 8.95 12.62 7.21
C VAL A 204 8.80 11.15 7.57
N SER A 205 9.05 10.80 8.83
CA SER A 205 8.93 9.42 9.32
C SER A 205 7.72 9.28 10.26
N ALA A 206 6.98 8.19 10.13
CA ALA A 206 6.11 7.72 11.21
C ALA A 206 6.93 7.42 12.48
N PRO A 207 6.31 7.31 13.67
CA PRO A 207 6.98 6.83 14.86
C PRO A 207 7.56 5.43 14.62
N GLN A 208 8.81 5.22 15.03
CA GLN A 208 9.54 3.98 14.80
C GLN A 208 9.98 3.35 16.12
N LEU A 209 10.39 2.07 16.10
CA LEU A 209 11.13 1.46 17.17
C LEU A 209 12.52 2.12 17.31
N PRO A 210 13.12 2.18 18.51
CA PRO A 210 14.40 2.88 18.73
C PRO A 210 15.50 2.45 17.76
N GLU A 211 15.70 1.16 17.56
CA GLU A 211 16.72 0.62 16.65
C GLU A 211 16.48 0.99 15.15
N VAL A 212 15.22 1.22 14.77
CA VAL A 212 14.86 1.71 13.44
C VAL A 212 15.12 3.21 13.34
N ALA A 213 14.78 3.98 14.37
CA ALA A 213 15.01 5.41 14.43
C ALA A 213 16.51 5.74 14.28
N GLU A 214 17.39 5.00 15.00
CA GLU A 214 18.84 5.14 14.90
C GLU A 214 19.35 4.94 13.46
N VAL A 215 18.82 3.94 12.74
CA VAL A 215 19.19 3.71 11.33
C VAL A 215 18.76 4.87 10.44
N LEU A 216 17.56 5.41 10.63
CA LEU A 216 17.06 6.54 9.86
C LEU A 216 17.83 7.83 10.15
N GLU A 217 18.14 8.09 11.42
CA GLU A 217 18.95 9.23 11.86
C GLU A 217 20.36 9.18 11.24
N ALA A 218 21.02 8.02 11.30
CA ALA A 218 22.33 7.84 10.71
C ALA A 218 22.30 8.05 9.19
N ALA A 219 21.29 7.51 8.49
CA ALA A 219 21.13 7.66 7.06
C ALA A 219 20.84 9.13 6.65
N CYS A 220 20.07 9.86 7.44
CA CYS A 220 19.80 11.27 7.22
C CYS A 220 21.05 12.12 7.46
N LEU A 221 21.79 11.85 8.54
CA LEU A 221 23.03 12.56 8.86
C LEU A 221 24.07 12.38 7.74
N GLU A 222 24.27 11.14 7.27
CA GLU A 222 25.19 10.82 6.17
C GLU A 222 24.87 11.60 4.89
N ARG A 223 23.58 11.83 4.62
CA ARG A 223 23.09 12.48 3.39
C ARG A 223 22.79 13.96 3.56
N GLY A 224 23.06 14.56 4.73
CA GLY A 224 22.72 15.96 5.02
C GLY A 224 21.23 16.24 4.89
N ALA A 225 20.38 15.23 5.17
CA ALA A 225 18.93 15.29 5.09
C ALA A 225 18.33 15.58 6.46
N GLN A 226 17.25 16.37 6.50
CA GLN A 226 16.50 16.59 7.74
C GLN A 226 15.53 15.44 8.00
N LEU A 227 15.54 14.86 9.20
CA LEU A 227 14.55 13.89 9.66
C LEU A 227 13.48 14.56 10.53
N LEU A 228 12.23 14.42 10.16
CA LEU A 228 11.04 14.94 10.82
C LEU A 228 10.16 13.75 11.24
N THR A 229 10.22 13.37 12.52
CA THR A 229 9.45 12.21 13.03
C THR A 229 8.12 12.69 13.61
N VAL A 230 7.01 12.08 13.15
CA VAL A 230 5.66 12.33 13.68
C VAL A 230 5.63 12.14 15.19
N GLY A 231 5.11 13.14 15.89
CA GLY A 231 5.04 13.15 17.36
C GLY A 231 6.31 13.62 18.07
N ALA A 232 7.41 13.89 17.35
CA ALA A 232 8.65 14.40 17.93
C ALA A 232 9.08 15.73 17.30
N HIS A 233 9.75 15.69 16.16
CA HIS A 233 10.24 16.88 15.44
C HIS A 233 9.52 17.12 14.11
N GLY A 234 8.45 16.39 13.87
CA GLY A 234 7.59 16.44 12.68
C GLY A 234 6.14 16.72 13.05
N PRO A 235 5.20 16.43 12.15
CA PRO A 235 3.77 16.58 12.41
C PRO A 235 3.32 15.83 13.67
N HIS A 236 2.37 16.39 14.41
CA HIS A 236 1.85 15.79 15.64
C HIS A 236 0.34 15.57 15.58
N VAL A 237 -0.10 14.33 15.90
CA VAL A 237 -1.53 14.01 15.98
C VAL A 237 -2.05 14.39 17.36
N ILE A 238 -3.03 15.30 17.41
CA ILE A 238 -3.69 15.76 18.62
C ILE A 238 -5.11 15.21 18.65
N GLY A 239 -5.34 14.21 19.50
CA GLY A 239 -6.64 13.59 19.64
C GLY A 239 -7.16 12.91 18.37
N SER A 240 -7.85 11.81 18.54
CA SER A 240 -8.55 11.13 17.47
C SER A 240 -9.82 10.52 18.05
N ARG A 241 -10.94 10.65 17.33
CA ARG A 241 -12.21 10.03 17.71
C ARG A 241 -12.94 9.50 16.47
N VAL A 242 -13.61 8.39 16.62
CA VAL A 242 -14.56 7.91 15.62
C VAL A 242 -15.85 8.74 15.77
N GLU A 243 -16.22 9.50 14.75
CA GLU A 243 -17.42 10.32 14.78
C GLU A 243 -18.66 9.54 14.32
N LYS A 244 -18.49 8.75 13.26
CA LYS A 244 -19.51 7.82 12.74
C LYS A 244 -18.83 6.53 12.35
N ALA A 245 -19.60 5.47 12.11
CA ALA A 245 -19.05 4.18 11.69
C ALA A 245 -18.26 4.21 10.36
N ASP A 246 -18.16 5.35 9.68
CA ASP A 246 -17.53 5.51 8.38
C ASP A 246 -16.50 6.66 8.32
N ARG A 247 -16.21 7.31 9.44
CA ARG A 247 -15.20 8.39 9.50
C ARG A 247 -14.62 8.57 10.89
N GLN A 248 -13.42 9.06 10.94
CA GLN A 248 -12.75 9.53 12.16
C GLN A 248 -12.39 11.01 12.02
N VAL A 249 -12.31 11.69 13.16
CA VAL A 249 -11.94 13.11 13.24
C VAL A 249 -10.72 13.25 14.13
N PHE A 250 -9.74 14.03 13.70
CA PHE A 250 -8.51 14.30 14.43
C PHE A 250 -7.95 15.66 14.08
N THR A 251 -7.07 16.17 14.92
CA THR A 251 -6.30 17.39 14.66
C THR A 251 -4.84 17.01 14.39
N ILE A 252 -4.23 17.65 13.41
CA ILE A 252 -2.80 17.52 13.14
C ILE A 252 -2.15 18.89 13.28
N GLU A 253 -1.18 19.00 14.17
CA GLU A 253 -0.20 20.06 14.15
C GLU A 253 0.85 19.69 13.11
N GLY A 254 0.80 20.33 11.94
CA GLY A 254 1.72 20.12 10.84
C GLY A 254 3.06 20.83 11.07
N LEU A 255 3.86 20.93 10.02
CA LEU A 255 5.14 21.64 10.07
C LEU A 255 4.96 23.17 10.01
N ASP A 256 3.93 23.63 9.32
CA ASP A 256 3.69 25.04 9.03
C ASP A 256 2.41 25.57 9.70
N ARG A 257 1.44 24.71 10.00
CA ARG A 257 0.14 25.11 10.56
C ARG A 257 -0.60 24.00 11.27
N VAL A 258 -1.64 24.36 12.01
CA VAL A 258 -2.51 23.41 12.73
C VAL A 258 -3.79 23.17 11.93
N TYR A 259 -4.03 21.91 11.57
CA TYR A 259 -5.24 21.44 10.88
C TYR A 259 -6.21 20.85 11.90
N ARG A 260 -7.20 21.66 12.33
CA ARG A 260 -8.17 21.24 13.36
C ARG A 260 -9.30 20.43 12.76
N ASP A 261 -9.77 19.41 13.48
CA ASP A 261 -10.97 18.62 13.17
C ASP A 261 -10.98 18.12 11.70
N LEU A 262 -9.87 17.53 11.27
CA LEU A 262 -9.80 16.86 9.96
C LEU A 262 -10.69 15.62 9.98
N THR A 263 -11.58 15.52 9.03
CA THR A 263 -12.43 14.35 8.84
C THR A 263 -11.80 13.40 7.83
N CYS A 264 -11.62 12.12 8.20
CA CYS A 264 -11.00 11.11 7.34
C CYS A 264 -11.87 9.85 7.25
N PRO A 265 -12.16 9.34 6.04
CA PRO A 265 -12.91 8.10 5.85
C PRO A 265 -12.05 6.84 6.03
N LEU A 266 -10.71 6.96 6.08
CA LEU A 266 -9.85 5.83 6.40
C LEU A 266 -9.84 5.63 7.92
N LEU A 267 -10.32 4.48 8.37
CA LEU A 267 -10.56 4.20 9.78
C LEU A 267 -9.39 3.45 10.43
N GLY A 268 -9.17 3.70 11.71
CA GLY A 268 -8.13 3.11 12.54
C GLY A 268 -7.07 4.13 12.94
N GLU A 269 -6.52 3.97 14.14
CA GLU A 269 -5.52 4.87 14.72
C GLU A 269 -4.27 5.03 13.82
N HIS A 270 -3.82 3.94 13.22
CA HIS A 270 -2.69 3.94 12.27
C HIS A 270 -2.93 4.84 11.04
N GLN A 271 -4.18 5.11 10.67
CA GLN A 271 -4.48 6.01 9.55
C GLN A 271 -4.28 7.49 9.90
N THR A 272 -4.37 7.86 11.18
CA THR A 272 -4.03 9.22 11.61
C THR A 272 -2.52 9.48 11.52
N GLU A 273 -1.71 8.46 11.83
CA GLU A 273 -0.25 8.54 11.63
C GLU A 273 0.10 8.63 10.14
N ASN A 274 -0.56 7.81 9.29
CA ASN A 274 -0.38 7.89 7.84
C ASN A 274 -0.77 9.28 7.29
N ALA A 275 -1.84 9.88 7.82
CA ALA A 275 -2.27 11.22 7.45
C ALA A 275 -1.25 12.28 7.90
N ALA A 276 -0.66 12.14 9.09
CA ALA A 276 0.38 13.05 9.57
C ALA A 276 1.63 13.00 8.69
N VAL A 277 2.08 11.80 8.30
CA VAL A 277 3.20 11.66 7.33
C VAL A 277 2.84 12.30 6.00
N ALA A 278 1.64 12.05 5.47
CA ALA A 278 1.20 12.60 4.19
C ALA A 278 1.12 14.13 4.21
N ILE A 279 0.58 14.73 5.27
CA ILE A 279 0.50 16.19 5.44
C ILE A 279 1.90 16.78 5.52
N GLY A 280 2.81 16.20 6.33
CA GLY A 280 4.18 16.68 6.40
C GLY A 280 4.91 16.62 5.05
N LEU A 281 4.70 15.57 4.26
CA LEU A 281 5.25 15.48 2.90
C LEU A 281 4.71 16.57 1.98
N VAL A 282 3.42 16.85 2.05
CA VAL A 282 2.78 17.90 1.25
C VAL A 282 3.28 19.29 1.66
N GLU A 283 3.46 19.55 2.96
CA GLU A 283 4.03 20.82 3.45
C GLU A 283 5.47 21.00 3.00
N LEU A 284 6.29 19.92 3.01
CA LEU A 284 7.65 19.97 2.45
C LEU A 284 7.66 20.24 0.93
N ALA A 285 6.71 19.69 0.18
CA ALA A 285 6.53 20.00 -1.23
C ALA A 285 6.08 21.46 -1.44
N SER A 286 5.20 21.97 -0.56
CA SER A 286 4.77 23.38 -0.60
C SER A 286 5.92 24.35 -0.42
N ARG A 287 6.87 24.05 0.44
CA ARG A 287 8.10 24.85 0.62
C ARG A 287 8.99 24.88 -0.65
N GLN A 288 8.74 23.97 -1.59
CA GLN A 288 9.46 23.82 -2.86
C GLN A 288 8.58 24.18 -4.09
N GLY A 289 7.53 24.99 -3.88
CA GLY A 289 6.73 25.58 -4.94
C GLY A 289 5.56 24.70 -5.46
N ILE A 290 5.12 23.70 -4.67
CA ILE A 290 3.85 23.01 -4.89
C ILE A 290 2.81 23.64 -3.97
N GLU A 291 2.06 24.62 -4.47
CA GLU A 291 1.12 25.37 -3.64
C GLU A 291 -0.03 24.52 -3.12
N VAL A 292 -0.16 24.41 -1.79
CA VAL A 292 -1.26 23.68 -1.13
C VAL A 292 -1.81 24.51 0.02
N GLY A 293 -3.03 24.99 -0.13
CA GLY A 293 -3.76 25.72 0.92
C GLY A 293 -4.38 24.80 1.97
N GLU A 294 -4.72 25.36 3.15
CA GLU A 294 -5.36 24.59 4.23
C GLU A 294 -6.66 23.90 3.79
N ASP A 295 -7.50 24.60 3.03
CA ASP A 295 -8.74 24.05 2.49
C ASP A 295 -8.51 22.83 1.59
N ALA A 296 -7.42 22.81 0.84
CA ALA A 296 -7.04 21.65 0.01
C ALA A 296 -6.65 20.46 0.87
N VAL A 297 -5.89 20.68 1.95
CA VAL A 297 -5.57 19.61 2.92
C VAL A 297 -6.85 19.03 3.51
N ARG A 298 -7.76 19.86 3.97
CA ARG A 298 -9.04 19.46 4.56
C ARG A 298 -9.88 18.65 3.57
N ARG A 299 -10.11 19.18 2.37
CA ARG A 299 -10.88 18.47 1.34
C ARG A 299 -10.20 17.18 0.89
N GLY A 300 -8.89 17.17 0.75
CA GLY A 300 -8.12 16.00 0.34
C GLY A 300 -8.18 14.87 1.36
N VAL A 301 -8.04 15.18 2.66
CA VAL A 301 -8.19 14.18 3.73
C VAL A 301 -9.64 13.66 3.81
N GLU A 302 -10.64 14.53 3.63
CA GLU A 302 -12.07 14.13 3.67
C GLU A 302 -12.48 13.29 2.47
N SER A 303 -11.92 13.55 1.31
CA SER A 303 -12.29 12.87 0.05
C SER A 303 -11.48 11.63 -0.27
N VAL A 304 -10.40 11.34 0.47
CA VAL A 304 -9.53 10.20 0.17
C VAL A 304 -10.31 8.89 0.11
N ARG A 305 -9.99 8.06 -0.89
CA ARG A 305 -10.52 6.71 -1.05
C ARG A 305 -9.35 5.74 -1.24
N TRP A 306 -9.34 4.69 -0.44
CA TRP A 306 -8.31 3.65 -0.58
C TRP A 306 -8.93 2.28 -0.34
N ALA A 307 -9.13 1.55 -1.42
CA ALA A 307 -9.82 0.26 -1.40
C ALA A 307 -9.10 -0.77 -0.51
N GLY A 308 -9.88 -1.62 0.15
CA GLY A 308 -9.38 -2.70 0.98
C GLY A 308 -8.66 -2.25 2.27
N ARG A 309 -8.94 -1.04 2.76
CA ARG A 309 -8.48 -0.55 4.05
C ARG A 309 -9.68 -0.16 4.91
N PHE A 310 -10.12 -1.11 5.73
CA PHE A 310 -11.35 -1.05 6.51
C PHE A 310 -12.53 -0.48 5.71
N GLN A 311 -12.68 -0.98 4.48
CA GLN A 311 -13.68 -0.49 3.54
C GLN A 311 -15.04 -1.09 3.83
N ILE A 312 -16.00 -0.26 4.20
CA ILE A 312 -17.39 -0.68 4.39
C ILE A 312 -18.11 -0.62 3.04
N VAL A 313 -18.45 -1.80 2.48
CA VAL A 313 -19.07 -1.94 1.17
C VAL A 313 -20.58 -2.20 1.25
N SER A 314 -21.08 -2.59 2.41
CA SER A 314 -22.50 -2.75 2.70
C SER A 314 -22.78 -2.42 4.15
N ARG A 315 -24.01 -2.02 4.47
CA ARG A 315 -24.41 -1.66 5.84
C ARG A 315 -25.44 -2.62 6.47
N ARG A 316 -26.03 -3.53 5.68
CA ARG A 316 -27.09 -4.45 6.17
C ARG A 316 -27.11 -5.75 5.38
N PRO A 317 -26.40 -6.81 5.82
CA PRO A 317 -25.42 -6.80 6.90
C PRO A 317 -24.28 -5.83 6.60
N THR A 318 -23.53 -5.45 7.63
CA THR A 318 -22.33 -4.65 7.41
C THR A 318 -21.24 -5.54 6.84
N ILE A 319 -20.72 -5.19 5.66
CA ILE A 319 -19.60 -5.92 5.04
C ILE A 319 -18.38 -5.03 5.05
N VAL A 320 -17.29 -5.53 5.64
CA VAL A 320 -16.01 -4.82 5.75
C VAL A 320 -14.93 -5.61 5.00
N LEU A 321 -14.19 -4.93 4.14
CA LEU A 321 -13.01 -5.45 3.45
C LEU A 321 -11.75 -4.82 4.02
N ASP A 322 -10.79 -5.63 4.47
CA ASP A 322 -9.51 -5.15 4.97
C ASP A 322 -8.35 -6.05 4.57
N GLY A 323 -7.26 -5.45 4.14
CA GLY A 323 -6.06 -6.14 3.65
C GLY A 323 -5.05 -6.54 4.71
N ALA A 324 -5.41 -6.58 6.00
CA ALA A 324 -4.52 -7.09 7.06
C ALA A 324 -4.10 -8.54 6.75
N HIS A 325 -2.79 -8.81 6.81
CA HIS A 325 -2.22 -10.09 6.38
C HIS A 325 -1.02 -10.54 7.24
N ASP A 326 -0.85 -9.93 8.40
CA ASP A 326 0.11 -10.30 9.44
C ASP A 326 -0.47 -9.98 10.83
N ASP A 327 0.24 -10.32 11.89
CA ASP A 327 -0.19 -10.14 13.28
C ASP A 327 -0.40 -8.66 13.65
N VAL A 328 0.48 -7.77 13.20
CA VAL A 328 0.38 -6.32 13.47
C VAL A 328 -0.87 -5.73 12.81
N GLY A 329 -1.10 -6.06 11.54
CA GLY A 329 -2.30 -5.67 10.81
C GLY A 329 -3.56 -6.27 11.42
N ALA A 330 -3.55 -7.54 11.77
CA ALA A 330 -4.66 -8.23 12.43
C ALA A 330 -5.02 -7.58 13.76
N ARG A 331 -4.04 -7.22 14.57
CA ARG A 331 -4.23 -6.51 15.85
C ARG A 331 -4.84 -5.11 15.65
N ALA A 332 -4.35 -4.36 14.66
CA ALA A 332 -4.90 -3.04 14.33
C ALA A 332 -6.35 -3.15 13.83
N LEU A 333 -6.64 -4.15 12.99
CA LEU A 333 -7.98 -4.45 12.51
C LEU A 333 -8.92 -4.83 13.66
N THR A 334 -8.49 -5.69 14.57
CA THR A 334 -9.23 -6.09 15.77
C THR A 334 -9.66 -4.88 16.59
N ARG A 335 -8.73 -3.99 16.92
CA ARG A 335 -9.02 -2.75 17.66
C ARG A 335 -10.03 -1.86 16.91
N THR A 336 -9.85 -1.74 15.60
CA THR A 336 -10.74 -0.92 14.77
C THR A 336 -12.18 -1.49 14.76
N VAL A 337 -12.33 -2.80 14.57
CA VAL A 337 -13.64 -3.48 14.62
C VAL A 337 -14.30 -3.30 15.99
N GLN A 338 -13.58 -3.51 17.08
CA GLN A 338 -14.09 -3.34 18.45
C GLN A 338 -14.55 -1.91 18.74
N THR A 339 -13.83 -0.93 18.20
CA THR A 339 -14.16 0.49 18.38
C THR A 339 -15.42 0.89 17.59
N ILE A 340 -15.53 0.42 16.33
CA ILE A 340 -16.59 0.86 15.41
C ILE A 340 -17.85 0.04 15.58
N PHE A 341 -17.72 -1.26 15.87
CA PHE A 341 -18.83 -2.21 15.99
C PHE A 341 -18.86 -2.91 17.35
N PRO A 342 -18.91 -2.17 18.48
CA PRO A 342 -18.90 -2.78 19.80
C PRO A 342 -20.10 -3.73 19.95
N ARG A 343 -19.84 -4.95 20.44
CA ARG A 343 -20.84 -5.98 20.76
C ARG A 343 -21.66 -6.50 19.56
N ARG A 344 -21.24 -6.24 18.32
CA ARG A 344 -21.89 -6.84 17.15
C ARG A 344 -21.34 -8.23 16.90
N ARG A 345 -22.21 -9.13 16.45
CA ARG A 345 -21.81 -10.47 15.98
C ARG A 345 -20.94 -10.31 14.73
N VAL A 346 -19.77 -10.99 14.71
CA VAL A 346 -18.80 -10.94 13.60
C VAL A 346 -18.68 -12.31 12.95
N LEU A 347 -18.94 -12.35 11.65
CA LEU A 347 -18.65 -13.47 10.77
C LEU A 347 -17.35 -13.15 10.03
N LEU A 348 -16.29 -13.89 10.32
CA LEU A 348 -14.96 -13.65 9.76
C LEU A 348 -14.72 -14.58 8.56
N VAL A 349 -14.58 -14.03 7.36
CA VAL A 349 -14.07 -14.72 6.18
C VAL A 349 -12.57 -14.46 6.11
N LEU A 350 -11.76 -15.50 6.33
CA LEU A 350 -10.32 -15.40 6.49
C LEU A 350 -9.58 -16.25 5.48
N GLY A 351 -8.63 -15.67 4.74
CA GLY A 351 -7.70 -16.40 3.90
C GLY A 351 -6.32 -15.80 3.94
N VAL A 352 -5.30 -16.60 4.20
CA VAL A 352 -3.92 -16.18 4.52
C VAL A 352 -2.94 -16.75 3.50
N GLY A 353 -1.79 -16.12 3.31
CA GLY A 353 -0.68 -16.66 2.52
C GLY A 353 0.12 -17.72 3.28
N LYS A 354 0.71 -18.70 2.55
CA LYS A 354 1.57 -19.76 3.12
C LYS A 354 2.84 -19.21 3.81
N ASP A 355 3.28 -18.04 3.39
CA ASP A 355 4.47 -17.37 3.89
C ASP A 355 4.20 -16.51 5.13
N LYS A 356 2.97 -16.49 5.62
CA LYS A 356 2.55 -15.70 6.79
C LYS A 356 2.33 -16.60 8.01
N ASP A 357 2.52 -16.03 9.19
CA ASP A 357 2.23 -16.70 10.45
C ASP A 357 0.69 -16.74 10.67
N ALA A 358 0.08 -17.82 10.15
CA ALA A 358 -1.36 -18.02 10.24
C ALA A 358 -1.84 -18.15 11.70
N ASP A 359 -1.04 -18.75 12.59
CA ASP A 359 -1.35 -18.89 14.01
C ASP A 359 -1.40 -17.53 14.71
N ALA A 360 -0.44 -16.65 14.44
CA ALA A 360 -0.43 -15.29 14.99
C ALA A 360 -1.63 -14.46 14.49
N ILE A 361 -1.96 -14.53 13.21
CA ILE A 361 -3.12 -13.83 12.62
C ILE A 361 -4.42 -14.34 13.24
N VAL A 362 -4.59 -15.65 13.32
CA VAL A 362 -5.77 -16.31 13.91
C VAL A 362 -5.92 -15.90 15.37
N ARG A 363 -4.83 -15.91 16.15
CA ARG A 363 -4.84 -15.52 17.57
C ARG A 363 -5.35 -14.09 17.78
N GLU A 364 -5.03 -13.17 16.89
CA GLU A 364 -5.48 -11.77 16.98
C GLU A 364 -6.94 -11.59 16.54
N LEU A 365 -7.40 -12.35 15.53
CA LEU A 365 -8.74 -12.15 14.93
C LEU A 365 -9.84 -13.03 15.54
N CYS A 366 -9.51 -14.24 15.99
CA CYS A 366 -10.51 -15.17 16.54
C CYS A 366 -11.28 -14.66 17.74
N PRO A 367 -10.69 -13.88 18.68
CA PRO A 367 -11.46 -13.31 19.79
C PRO A 367 -12.60 -12.37 19.37
N LEU A 368 -12.53 -11.83 18.14
CA LEU A 368 -13.60 -11.02 17.57
C LEU A 368 -14.77 -11.85 17.01
N ALA A 369 -14.44 -13.06 16.50
CA ALA A 369 -15.32 -13.77 15.59
C ALA A 369 -16.25 -14.73 16.34
N ASP A 370 -17.55 -14.63 16.08
CA ASP A 370 -18.52 -15.65 16.49
C ASP A 370 -18.45 -16.90 15.59
N ARG A 371 -18.06 -16.71 14.33
CA ARG A 371 -17.79 -17.79 13.37
C ARG A 371 -16.65 -17.40 12.44
N VAL A 372 -15.73 -18.34 12.19
CA VAL A 372 -14.66 -18.22 11.18
C VAL A 372 -14.99 -19.11 9.98
N ILE A 373 -14.91 -18.53 8.82
CA ILE A 373 -15.06 -19.17 7.52
C ILE A 373 -13.72 -19.05 6.81
N ALA A 374 -12.91 -20.10 6.92
CA ALA A 374 -11.62 -20.18 6.27
C ALA A 374 -11.80 -20.30 4.75
N THR A 375 -10.97 -19.62 3.99
CA THR A 375 -10.98 -19.65 2.52
C THR A 375 -9.58 -19.57 1.94
N ALA A 376 -9.45 -19.81 0.63
CA ALA A 376 -8.21 -19.63 -0.11
C ALA A 376 -8.48 -18.82 -1.36
N SER A 377 -7.63 -17.82 -1.64
CA SER A 377 -7.64 -17.12 -2.92
C SER A 377 -7.05 -18.00 -4.04
N SER A 378 -7.22 -17.59 -5.28
CA SER A 378 -6.63 -18.26 -6.46
C SER A 378 -5.10 -18.08 -6.56
N SER A 379 -4.48 -17.29 -5.66
CA SER A 379 -3.03 -17.11 -5.63
C SER A 379 -2.32 -18.44 -5.32
N PRO A 380 -1.21 -18.78 -6.01
CA PRO A 380 -0.40 -19.97 -5.70
C PRO A 380 0.22 -19.91 -4.29
N ARG A 381 0.28 -18.71 -3.70
CA ARG A 381 0.76 -18.46 -2.33
C ARG A 381 -0.32 -18.63 -1.26
N ALA A 382 -1.57 -18.92 -1.63
CA ALA A 382 -2.65 -19.07 -0.66
C ALA A 382 -2.48 -20.34 0.19
N LEU A 383 -2.66 -20.21 1.51
CA LEU A 383 -2.81 -21.36 2.40
C LEU A 383 -4.16 -22.05 2.11
N GLU A 384 -4.18 -23.36 2.05
CA GLU A 384 -5.39 -24.11 1.78
C GLU A 384 -6.47 -23.87 2.86
N ALA A 385 -7.73 -23.71 2.43
CA ALA A 385 -8.82 -23.38 3.34
C ALA A 385 -8.99 -24.39 4.48
N GLY A 386 -8.82 -25.69 4.19
CA GLY A 386 -8.89 -26.75 5.19
C GLY A 386 -7.72 -26.75 6.17
N GLU A 387 -6.55 -26.28 5.76
CA GLU A 387 -5.39 -26.11 6.62
C GLU A 387 -5.59 -24.92 7.56
N LEU A 388 -6.04 -23.77 7.02
CA LEU A 388 -6.37 -22.59 7.82
C LEU A 388 -7.50 -22.88 8.81
N GLN A 389 -8.51 -23.69 8.42
CA GLN A 389 -9.55 -24.13 9.35
C GLN A 389 -8.96 -24.91 10.53
N ARG A 390 -7.97 -25.79 10.30
CA ARG A 390 -7.31 -26.55 11.38
C ARG A 390 -6.54 -25.64 12.32
N VAL A 391 -5.89 -24.62 11.82
CA VAL A 391 -5.22 -23.57 12.63
C VAL A 391 -6.25 -22.82 13.49
N ALA A 392 -7.38 -22.47 12.92
CA ALA A 392 -8.44 -21.74 13.63
C ALA A 392 -9.20 -22.63 14.64
N PHE A 393 -9.23 -23.96 14.40
CA PHE A 393 -9.92 -24.90 15.26
C PHE A 393 -9.26 -24.96 16.65
N GLY A 394 -10.04 -24.75 17.70
CA GLY A 394 -9.53 -24.67 19.09
C GLY A 394 -9.28 -23.23 19.57
N GLN A 395 -9.16 -22.26 18.66
CA GLN A 395 -9.07 -20.84 19.02
C GLN A 395 -10.41 -20.12 18.81
N CYS A 396 -11.26 -20.62 17.93
CA CYS A 396 -12.55 -20.04 17.56
C CYS A 396 -13.68 -21.04 17.86
N ARG A 397 -14.86 -20.52 18.29
CA ARG A 397 -16.01 -21.35 18.67
C ARG A 397 -16.58 -22.18 17.51
N HIS A 398 -16.68 -21.57 16.35
CA HIS A 398 -17.24 -22.19 15.15
C HIS A 398 -16.33 -21.94 13.96
N THR A 399 -15.83 -22.98 13.33
CA THR A 399 -14.98 -22.91 12.16
C THR A 399 -15.52 -23.76 11.02
N SER A 400 -15.41 -23.26 9.80
CA SER A 400 -15.74 -23.98 8.58
C SER A 400 -14.78 -23.56 7.46
N ALA A 401 -14.66 -24.37 6.40
CA ALA A 401 -13.82 -24.06 5.25
C ALA A 401 -14.63 -24.11 3.96
N TYR A 402 -14.50 -23.08 3.15
CA TYR A 402 -15.13 -22.98 1.84
C TYR A 402 -14.19 -22.31 0.85
N SER A 403 -14.05 -22.89 -0.34
CA SER A 403 -13.27 -22.34 -1.44
C SER A 403 -14.06 -22.50 -2.73
N PRO A 404 -14.03 -21.54 -3.65
CA PRO A 404 -13.28 -20.28 -3.63
C PRO A 404 -13.86 -19.21 -2.69
N VAL A 405 -13.20 -18.03 -2.62
CA VAL A 405 -13.60 -16.88 -1.78
C VAL A 405 -15.06 -16.49 -1.96
N SER A 406 -15.59 -16.54 -3.19
CA SER A 406 -16.99 -16.24 -3.50
C SER A 406 -17.97 -17.18 -2.79
N LEU A 407 -17.60 -18.46 -2.62
CA LEU A 407 -18.40 -19.43 -1.88
C LEU A 407 -18.39 -19.15 -0.37
N ALA A 408 -17.21 -18.84 0.19
CA ALA A 408 -17.06 -18.47 1.58
C ALA A 408 -17.89 -17.22 1.94
N ILE A 409 -17.88 -16.22 1.05
CA ILE A 409 -18.70 -15.00 1.21
C ILE A 409 -20.19 -15.34 1.18
N ARG A 410 -20.63 -16.18 0.24
CA ARG A 410 -22.03 -16.63 0.15
C ARG A 410 -22.47 -17.32 1.43
N GLU A 411 -21.65 -18.20 1.99
CA GLU A 411 -21.94 -18.88 3.25
C GLU A 411 -22.00 -17.90 4.44
N ALA A 412 -21.09 -16.90 4.47
CA ALA A 412 -21.15 -15.84 5.48
C ALA A 412 -22.45 -15.04 5.39
N LEU A 413 -22.86 -14.67 4.18
CA LEU A 413 -24.07 -13.88 3.94
C LEU A 413 -25.36 -14.66 4.22
N ASN A 414 -25.39 -15.98 3.98
CA ASN A 414 -26.52 -16.84 4.32
C ASN A 414 -26.75 -16.95 5.85
N ASP A 415 -25.66 -16.88 6.65
CA ASP A 415 -25.70 -16.93 8.11
C ASP A 415 -25.89 -15.54 8.75
N ALA A 416 -25.54 -14.49 8.03
CA ALA A 416 -25.54 -13.14 8.55
C ALA A 416 -26.97 -12.61 8.76
N LYS A 417 -27.20 -12.00 9.92
CA LYS A 417 -28.40 -11.21 10.22
C LYS A 417 -28.17 -9.75 9.84
N ARG A 418 -29.23 -8.98 9.80
CA ARG A 418 -29.24 -7.57 9.38
C ARG A 418 -28.20 -6.69 10.10
N ASP A 419 -27.98 -6.94 11.39
CA ASP A 419 -27.09 -6.14 12.23
C ASP A 419 -25.71 -6.76 12.45
N ASP A 420 -25.40 -7.89 11.81
CA ASP A 420 -24.13 -8.56 11.90
C ASP A 420 -23.06 -7.82 11.06
N VAL A 421 -21.81 -8.15 11.35
CA VAL A 421 -20.63 -7.72 10.57
C VAL A 421 -20.04 -8.93 9.87
N VAL A 422 -19.91 -8.86 8.55
CA VAL A 422 -19.14 -9.80 7.75
C VAL A 422 -17.80 -9.14 7.49
N LEU A 423 -16.74 -9.63 8.14
CA LEU A 423 -15.38 -9.14 8.00
C LEU A 423 -14.60 -10.06 7.07
N ILE A 424 -14.07 -9.53 5.95
CA ILE A 424 -13.31 -10.27 4.95
C ILE A 424 -11.89 -9.76 4.95
N THR A 425 -10.91 -10.64 5.27
CA THR A 425 -9.52 -10.23 5.49
C THR A 425 -8.51 -11.37 5.37
N GLY A 426 -7.26 -11.08 5.69
CA GLY A 426 -6.13 -12.01 5.76
C GLY A 426 -5.21 -11.97 4.54
N SER A 427 -5.64 -11.35 3.42
CA SER A 427 -4.81 -11.18 2.22
C SER A 427 -5.42 -10.15 1.29
N LEU A 428 -4.58 -9.37 0.62
CA LEU A 428 -5.03 -8.48 -0.47
C LEU A 428 -5.66 -9.25 -1.64
N TYR A 429 -5.20 -10.47 -1.91
CA TYR A 429 -5.80 -11.34 -2.94
C TYR A 429 -7.22 -11.76 -2.57
N VAL A 430 -7.47 -12.12 -1.30
CA VAL A 430 -8.81 -12.44 -0.78
C VAL A 430 -9.72 -11.21 -0.90
N VAL A 431 -9.23 -10.03 -0.53
CA VAL A 431 -9.98 -8.77 -0.66
C VAL A 431 -10.30 -8.48 -2.13
N GLY A 432 -9.35 -8.62 -3.03
CA GLY A 432 -9.58 -8.40 -4.48
C GLY A 432 -10.62 -9.36 -5.06
N GLU A 433 -10.58 -10.65 -4.70
CA GLU A 433 -11.59 -11.61 -5.11
C GLU A 433 -12.96 -11.32 -4.48
N ALA A 434 -12.98 -10.85 -3.22
CA ALA A 434 -14.20 -10.43 -2.55
C ALA A 434 -14.82 -9.20 -3.25
N MET A 435 -14.03 -8.23 -3.65
CA MET A 435 -14.51 -7.06 -4.40
C MET A 435 -15.19 -7.49 -5.71
N ARG A 436 -14.56 -8.39 -6.47
CA ARG A 436 -15.17 -8.95 -7.69
C ARG A 436 -16.47 -9.71 -7.40
N ALA A 437 -16.49 -10.56 -6.37
CA ALA A 437 -17.66 -11.35 -6.00
C ALA A 437 -18.85 -10.51 -5.52
N LEU A 438 -18.56 -9.35 -4.89
CA LEU A 438 -19.55 -8.42 -4.37
C LEU A 438 -19.94 -7.31 -5.35
N GLY A 439 -19.31 -7.25 -6.54
CA GLY A 439 -19.55 -6.19 -7.52
C GLY A 439 -19.11 -4.80 -7.05
N VAL A 440 -18.08 -4.73 -6.21
CA VAL A 440 -17.55 -3.46 -5.68
C VAL A 440 -16.70 -2.80 -6.77
N GLU A 441 -17.12 -1.61 -7.19
CA GLU A 441 -16.36 -0.81 -8.15
C GLU A 441 -15.07 -0.27 -7.51
N LEU A 442 -13.99 -0.28 -8.30
CA LEU A 442 -12.75 0.41 -7.97
C LEU A 442 -12.92 1.89 -8.31
N GLY A 443 -13.06 2.73 -7.32
CA GLY A 443 -13.17 4.19 -7.52
C GLY A 443 -11.90 4.80 -8.11
#